data_2a67d8a41aef6c77d4fcf182416ffa54
#
_entry.id   2a67d8a41aef6c77d4fcf182416ffa54
#
_cell.length_a   1.000
_cell.length_b   1.000
_cell.length_c   1.000
_cell.angle_alpha   90.00
_cell.angle_beta   90.00
_cell.angle_gamma   90.00
#
_symmetry.space_group_name_H-M   'P 1'
#
loop_
_entity.id
_entity.type
_entity.pdbx_description
1 polymer ?
#
loop_
_entity_poly.entity_id
_entity_poly.type
_entity_poly.pdbx_seq_one_letter_code
_entity_poly.pdbx_strand_id
1 'polypeptide(L)'
;EAFKGLYFSHRASPFSLLLADRRTDLLYWMKNEQRVVALEKETGIPKKTIYRYLKGLLRLCAVKRTKKNSVYLYSLNRILWPEIEKFVAALREYQALSFVPREALLIKSYNDSVLFKSIRVQDATATSFSAYADYGIELGLRDNYYTLPKRELSIQEIFIHSLDSAGELSG
;
A
#
# COMPACT_ATOMS: atom_id res chain seq x y z
N GLU A 1 -11.37 11.88 -6.63
CA GLU A 1 -11.26 12.23 -8.07
C GLU A 1 -10.72 11.07 -8.92
N ALA A 2 -9.68 10.34 -8.49
CA ALA A 2 -9.12 9.20 -9.24
C ALA A 2 -10.16 8.12 -9.60
N PHE A 3 -11.10 7.83 -8.68
CA PHE A 3 -12.20 6.90 -8.95
C PHE A 3 -13.17 7.44 -10.00
N LYS A 4 -13.49 8.72 -9.96
CA LYS A 4 -14.39 9.34 -10.96
C LYS A 4 -13.82 9.22 -12.36
N GLY A 5 -12.55 9.56 -12.56
CA GLY A 5 -11.88 9.43 -13.86
C GLY A 5 -11.90 8.00 -14.39
N LEU A 6 -11.56 7.03 -13.54
CA LEU A 6 -11.59 5.61 -13.90
C LEU A 6 -13.01 5.13 -14.23
N TYR A 7 -14.00 5.51 -13.41
CA TYR A 7 -15.39 5.13 -13.60
C TYR A 7 -15.97 5.69 -14.91
N PHE A 8 -15.74 6.97 -15.20
CA PHE A 8 -16.25 7.59 -16.42
C PHE A 8 -15.66 6.99 -17.69
N SER A 9 -14.38 6.62 -17.66
CA SER A 9 -13.70 5.97 -18.78
C SER A 9 -14.17 4.52 -19.02
N HIS A 10 -14.71 3.85 -17.99
CA HIS A 10 -15.01 2.41 -18.03
C HIS A 10 -16.41 2.07 -17.47
N ARG A 11 -17.41 2.91 -17.74
CA ARG A 11 -18.79 2.76 -17.20
C ARG A 11 -19.41 1.37 -17.40
N ALA A 12 -19.09 0.71 -18.51
CA ALA A 12 -19.62 -0.63 -18.80
C ALA A 12 -18.82 -1.76 -18.11
N SER A 13 -17.73 -1.45 -17.43
CA SER A 13 -16.89 -2.47 -16.78
C SER A 13 -17.42 -2.86 -15.41
N PRO A 14 -17.44 -4.16 -15.07
CA PRO A 14 -17.89 -4.61 -13.76
C PRO A 14 -16.84 -4.30 -12.69
N PHE A 15 -16.84 -3.09 -12.14
CA PHE A 15 -15.95 -2.65 -11.06
C PHE A 15 -15.95 -3.57 -9.84
N SER A 16 -17.08 -4.24 -9.57
CA SER A 16 -17.16 -5.26 -8.52
C SER A 16 -16.10 -6.36 -8.68
N LEU A 17 -15.78 -6.75 -9.92
CA LEU A 17 -14.72 -7.73 -10.17
C LEU A 17 -13.32 -7.16 -9.95
N LEU A 18 -13.13 -5.86 -10.14
CA LEU A 18 -11.85 -5.20 -9.91
C LEU A 18 -11.59 -5.00 -8.41
N LEU A 19 -12.63 -4.63 -7.66
CA LEU A 19 -12.56 -4.21 -6.26
C LEU A 19 -12.86 -5.33 -5.26
N ALA A 20 -13.37 -6.48 -5.73
CA ALA A 20 -13.75 -7.57 -4.85
C ALA A 20 -12.53 -8.21 -4.16
N ASP A 21 -12.74 -8.64 -2.93
CA ASP A 21 -11.75 -9.34 -2.12
C ASP A 21 -10.43 -8.55 -2.01
N ARG A 22 -9.33 -9.26 -2.03
CA ARG A 22 -7.97 -8.71 -1.98
C ARG A 22 -7.36 -8.48 -3.38
N ARG A 23 -8.18 -8.25 -4.42
CA ARG A 23 -7.66 -7.99 -5.77
C ARG A 23 -6.97 -6.65 -5.89
N THR A 24 -7.40 -5.68 -5.11
CA THR A 24 -6.74 -4.36 -5.03
C THR A 24 -5.31 -4.46 -4.52
N ASP A 25 -5.02 -5.38 -3.59
CA ASP A 25 -3.66 -5.65 -3.12
C ASP A 25 -2.78 -6.15 -4.29
N LEU A 26 -3.30 -7.10 -5.09
CA LEU A 26 -2.58 -7.59 -6.27
C LEU A 26 -2.33 -6.48 -7.29
N LEU A 27 -3.34 -5.65 -7.59
CA LEU A 27 -3.21 -4.56 -8.54
C LEU A 27 -2.13 -3.57 -8.09
N TYR A 28 -2.06 -3.27 -6.81
CA TYR A 28 -1.04 -2.38 -6.26
C TYR A 28 0.38 -2.88 -6.55
N TRP A 29 0.66 -4.16 -6.31
CA TRP A 29 1.99 -4.74 -6.54
C TRP A 29 2.32 -4.98 -8.01
N MET A 30 1.32 -4.96 -8.90
CA MET A 30 1.51 -5.11 -10.34
C MET A 30 1.81 -3.79 -11.09
N LYS A 31 2.21 -2.73 -10.39
CA LYS A 31 2.73 -1.50 -11.04
C LYS A 31 3.88 -1.82 -12.00
N ASN A 32 4.75 -2.74 -11.61
CA ASN A 32 5.80 -3.31 -12.45
C ASN A 32 5.48 -4.76 -12.82
N GLU A 33 6.22 -5.32 -13.80
CA GLU A 33 6.06 -6.72 -14.16
C GLU A 33 6.44 -7.64 -13.00
N GLN A 34 5.50 -8.45 -12.53
CA GLN A 34 5.67 -9.34 -11.38
C GLN A 34 5.38 -10.80 -11.74
N ARG A 35 6.11 -11.71 -11.09
CA ARG A 35 5.80 -13.16 -11.10
C ARG A 35 4.77 -13.47 -10.01
N VAL A 36 4.00 -14.54 -10.22
CA VAL A 36 3.03 -14.99 -9.19
C VAL A 36 3.70 -15.30 -7.84
N VAL A 37 4.93 -15.82 -7.87
CA VAL A 37 5.71 -16.09 -6.63
C VAL A 37 6.03 -14.81 -5.87
N ALA A 38 6.40 -13.75 -6.58
CA ALA A 38 6.64 -12.45 -5.95
C ALA A 38 5.34 -11.86 -5.38
N LEU A 39 4.24 -11.92 -6.15
CA LEU A 39 2.93 -11.47 -5.67
C LEU A 39 2.47 -12.23 -4.42
N GLU A 40 2.72 -13.54 -4.33
CA GLU A 40 2.42 -14.33 -3.13
C GLU A 40 3.22 -13.84 -1.92
N LYS A 41 4.52 -13.59 -2.10
CA LYS A 41 5.39 -13.08 -1.04
C LYS A 41 4.93 -11.71 -0.54
N GLU A 42 4.64 -10.78 -1.45
CA GLU A 42 4.28 -9.40 -1.11
C GLU A 42 2.87 -9.27 -0.52
N THR A 43 1.93 -10.10 -0.98
CA THR A 43 0.52 -9.99 -0.55
C THR A 43 0.13 -11.00 0.51
N GLY A 44 0.90 -12.08 0.71
CA GLY A 44 0.49 -13.22 1.53
C GLY A 44 -0.70 -14.01 0.97
N ILE A 45 -1.12 -13.75 -0.28
CA ILE A 45 -2.23 -14.46 -0.91
C ILE A 45 -1.71 -15.75 -1.55
N PRO A 46 -2.30 -16.93 -1.26
CA PRO A 46 -1.86 -18.19 -1.86
C PRO A 46 -1.93 -18.18 -3.39
N LYS A 47 -0.94 -18.79 -4.06
CA LYS A 47 -0.84 -18.85 -5.54
C LYS A 47 -2.14 -19.26 -6.23
N LYS A 48 -2.85 -20.26 -5.70
CA LYS A 48 -4.13 -20.72 -6.25
C LYS A 48 -5.17 -19.60 -6.31
N THR A 49 -5.22 -18.79 -5.28
CA THR A 49 -6.13 -17.63 -5.19
C THR A 49 -5.67 -16.52 -6.12
N ILE A 50 -4.36 -16.25 -6.21
CA ILE A 50 -3.80 -15.28 -7.15
C ILE A 50 -4.19 -15.65 -8.58
N TYR A 51 -4.03 -16.89 -9.00
CA TYR A 51 -4.43 -17.32 -10.36
C TYR A 51 -5.93 -17.14 -10.60
N ARG A 52 -6.78 -17.40 -9.59
CA ARG A 52 -8.22 -17.17 -9.67
C ARG A 52 -8.53 -15.68 -9.88
N TYR A 53 -7.85 -14.79 -9.16
CA TYR A 53 -8.01 -13.34 -9.29
C TYR A 53 -7.49 -12.84 -10.63
N LEU A 54 -6.30 -13.27 -11.04
CA LEU A 54 -5.71 -12.92 -12.32
C LEU A 54 -6.60 -13.30 -13.50
N LYS A 55 -7.31 -14.43 -13.44
CA LYS A 55 -8.26 -14.82 -14.49
C LYS A 55 -9.36 -13.76 -14.70
N GLY A 56 -9.91 -13.20 -13.63
CA GLY A 56 -10.89 -12.11 -13.70
C GLY A 56 -10.28 -10.80 -14.19
N LEU A 57 -9.13 -10.41 -13.65
CA LEU A 57 -8.43 -9.17 -14.00
C LEU A 57 -7.96 -9.15 -15.47
N LEU A 58 -7.52 -10.30 -16.00
CA LEU A 58 -7.16 -10.46 -17.41
C LEU A 58 -8.39 -10.35 -18.32
N ARG A 59 -9.56 -10.89 -17.94
CA ARG A 59 -10.81 -10.73 -18.68
C ARG A 59 -11.27 -9.28 -18.77
N LEU A 60 -11.05 -8.51 -17.71
CA LEU A 60 -11.32 -7.07 -17.67
C LEU A 60 -10.26 -6.26 -18.42
N CYS A 61 -9.21 -6.90 -18.92
CA CYS A 61 -8.04 -6.23 -19.47
C CYS A 61 -7.39 -5.20 -18.52
N ALA A 62 -7.65 -5.27 -17.20
CA ALA A 62 -7.03 -4.42 -16.19
C ALA A 62 -5.57 -4.81 -15.95
N VAL A 63 -5.25 -6.06 -16.22
CA VAL A 63 -3.90 -6.65 -16.13
C VAL A 63 -3.52 -7.23 -17.47
N LYS A 64 -2.28 -7.09 -17.86
CA LYS A 64 -1.67 -7.77 -19.00
C LYS A 64 -0.72 -8.87 -18.55
N ARG A 65 -0.58 -9.90 -19.38
CA ARG A 65 0.34 -11.01 -19.18
C ARG A 65 1.38 -11.02 -20.28
N THR A 66 2.64 -10.99 -19.92
CA THR A 66 3.78 -11.06 -20.84
C THR A 66 4.56 -12.35 -20.56
N LYS A 67 5.08 -13.01 -21.58
CA LYS A 67 5.94 -14.18 -21.43
C LYS A 67 7.39 -13.77 -21.70
N LYS A 68 8.29 -13.93 -20.73
CA LYS A 68 9.73 -13.71 -20.87
C LYS A 68 10.48 -14.94 -20.36
N ASN A 69 11.40 -15.48 -21.17
CA ASN A 69 12.21 -16.64 -20.78
C ASN A 69 11.37 -17.79 -20.18
N SER A 70 10.28 -18.16 -20.85
CA SER A 70 9.34 -19.22 -20.44
C SER A 70 8.54 -18.92 -19.14
N VAL A 71 8.69 -17.75 -18.55
CA VAL A 71 7.97 -17.33 -17.34
C VAL A 71 6.90 -16.30 -17.70
N TYR A 72 5.72 -16.42 -17.09
CA TYR A 72 4.68 -15.40 -17.18
C TYR A 72 4.88 -14.30 -16.14
N LEU A 73 4.82 -13.06 -16.62
CA LEU A 73 4.85 -11.83 -15.86
C LEU A 73 3.50 -11.12 -15.99
N TYR A 74 3.08 -10.48 -14.94
CA TYR A 74 1.81 -9.75 -14.85
C TYR A 74 2.07 -8.31 -14.47
N SER A 75 1.40 -7.38 -15.14
CA SER A 75 1.47 -5.94 -14.84
C SER A 75 0.16 -5.24 -15.15
N LEU A 76 -0.04 -4.05 -14.61
CA LEU A 76 -1.19 -3.22 -14.93
C LEU A 76 -1.24 -2.90 -16.43
N ASN A 77 -2.43 -2.90 -17.01
CA ASN A 77 -2.66 -2.52 -18.40
C ASN A 77 -2.96 -1.01 -18.49
N ARG A 78 -1.91 -0.19 -18.45
CA ARG A 78 -2.00 1.26 -18.52
C ARG A 78 -2.53 1.78 -19.86
N ILE A 79 -2.51 0.98 -20.92
CA ILE A 79 -3.02 1.36 -22.24
C ILE A 79 -4.55 1.39 -22.22
N LEU A 80 -5.18 0.32 -21.75
CA LEU A 80 -6.64 0.21 -21.69
C LEU A 80 -7.21 0.87 -20.40
N TRP A 81 -6.41 0.96 -19.34
CA TRP A 81 -6.80 1.54 -18.06
C TRP A 81 -5.77 2.59 -17.60
N PRO A 82 -5.66 3.76 -18.26
CA PRO A 82 -4.59 4.72 -18.00
C PRO A 82 -4.57 5.24 -16.55
N GLU A 83 -5.73 5.37 -15.91
CA GLU A 83 -5.84 5.87 -14.53
C GLU A 83 -5.77 4.78 -13.45
N ILE A 84 -5.60 3.50 -13.83
CA ILE A 84 -5.67 2.38 -12.86
C ILE A 84 -4.59 2.48 -11.78
N GLU A 85 -3.41 2.94 -12.13
CA GLU A 85 -2.30 3.05 -11.18
C GLU A 85 -2.57 4.12 -10.12
N LYS A 86 -3.01 5.29 -10.54
CA LYS A 86 -3.41 6.39 -9.64
C LYS A 86 -4.56 5.97 -8.75
N PHE A 87 -5.55 5.29 -9.32
CA PHE A 87 -6.69 4.78 -8.57
C PHE A 87 -6.28 3.79 -7.48
N VAL A 88 -5.45 2.80 -7.81
CA VAL A 88 -5.00 1.78 -6.86
C VAL A 88 -4.12 2.38 -5.76
N ALA A 89 -3.27 3.36 -6.09
CA ALA A 89 -2.48 4.09 -5.11
C ALA A 89 -3.38 4.88 -4.14
N ALA A 90 -4.32 5.65 -4.65
CA ALA A 90 -5.27 6.43 -3.85
C ALA A 90 -6.17 5.53 -2.98
N LEU A 91 -6.58 4.37 -3.49
CA LEU A 91 -7.38 3.42 -2.72
C LEU A 91 -6.57 2.85 -1.55
N ARG A 92 -5.30 2.52 -1.76
CA ARG A 92 -4.43 2.00 -0.69
C ARG A 92 -4.17 3.07 0.37
N GLU A 93 -3.92 4.30 -0.04
CA GLU A 93 -3.80 5.44 0.87
C GLU A 93 -5.08 5.62 1.71
N TYR A 94 -6.24 5.61 1.07
CA TYR A 94 -7.53 5.69 1.77
C TYR A 94 -7.74 4.54 2.77
N GLN A 95 -7.38 3.31 2.39
CA GLN A 95 -7.44 2.16 3.28
C GLN A 95 -6.50 2.32 4.47
N ALA A 96 -5.26 2.78 4.24
CA ALA A 96 -4.31 3.04 5.31
C ALA A 96 -4.82 4.12 6.26
N LEU A 97 -5.34 5.23 5.73
CA LEU A 97 -5.95 6.31 6.55
C LEU A 97 -7.14 5.83 7.38
N SER A 98 -7.94 4.90 6.85
CA SER A 98 -9.11 4.37 7.59
C SER A 98 -8.73 3.52 8.81
N PHE A 99 -7.48 3.05 8.89
CA PHE A 99 -6.96 2.32 10.04
C PHE A 99 -6.31 3.21 11.08
N VAL A 100 -6.04 4.49 10.77
CA VAL A 100 -5.47 5.44 11.74
C VAL A 100 -6.50 5.69 12.85
N PRO A 101 -6.14 5.48 14.13
CA PRO A 101 -7.05 5.73 15.23
C PRO A 101 -7.55 7.19 15.26
N ARG A 102 -8.80 7.41 15.62
CA ARG A 102 -9.39 8.76 15.67
C ARG A 102 -8.67 9.73 16.60
N GLU A 103 -8.00 9.19 17.64
CA GLU A 103 -7.25 9.97 18.62
C GLU A 103 -5.79 10.19 18.24
N ALA A 104 -5.36 9.63 17.10
CA ALA A 104 -4.00 9.78 16.60
C ALA A 104 -3.88 10.99 15.68
N LEU A 105 -2.75 11.65 15.74
CA LEU A 105 -2.41 12.75 14.84
C LEU A 105 -1.65 12.20 13.64
N LEU A 106 -2.24 12.33 12.46
CA LEU A 106 -1.56 12.00 11.20
C LEU A 106 -0.43 13.01 10.98
N ILE A 107 0.78 12.52 10.74
CA ILE A 107 1.96 13.33 10.40
C ILE A 107 2.10 13.38 8.89
N LYS A 108 2.15 12.23 8.25
CA LYS A 108 2.35 12.14 6.80
C LYS A 108 1.72 10.90 6.20
N SER A 109 1.20 11.05 4.99
CA SER A 109 0.75 9.94 4.17
C SER A 109 1.76 9.68 3.06
N TYR A 110 2.19 8.43 2.92
CA TYR A 110 3.01 7.93 1.83
C TYR A 110 2.12 7.11 0.87
N ASN A 111 2.66 6.74 -0.27
CA ASN A 111 1.89 5.97 -1.27
C ASN A 111 1.33 4.65 -0.75
N ASP A 112 1.97 4.03 0.23
CA ASP A 112 1.67 2.69 0.73
C ASP A 112 1.58 2.60 2.26
N SER A 113 1.80 3.70 2.95
CA SER A 113 1.80 3.74 4.41
C SER A 113 1.43 5.12 4.94
N VAL A 114 1.09 5.17 6.21
CA VAL A 114 0.81 6.41 6.94
C VAL A 114 1.69 6.48 8.18
N LEU A 115 2.24 7.66 8.44
CA LEU A 115 2.98 7.99 9.66
C LEU A 115 2.07 8.83 10.55
N PHE A 116 1.90 8.41 11.80
CA PHE A 116 1.07 9.09 12.77
C PHE A 116 1.68 9.00 14.17
N LYS A 117 1.26 9.90 15.06
CA LYS A 117 1.63 9.87 16.49
C LYS A 117 0.40 9.66 17.36
N SER A 118 0.60 8.99 18.50
CA SER A 118 -0.44 8.73 19.49
C SER A 118 0.16 8.64 20.89
N ILE A 119 -0.56 9.15 21.89
CA ILE A 119 -0.20 8.99 23.31
C ILE A 119 -0.37 7.53 23.73
N ARG A 120 -1.34 6.82 23.16
CA ARG A 120 -1.64 5.43 23.49
C ARG A 120 -0.83 4.47 22.62
N VAL A 121 -0.47 3.34 23.20
CA VAL A 121 0.12 2.21 22.45
C VAL A 121 -0.89 1.74 21.40
N GLN A 122 -0.43 1.58 20.17
CA GLN A 122 -1.24 1.18 19.03
C GLN A 122 -0.80 -0.18 18.47
N ASP A 123 -1.73 -0.93 17.89
CA ASP A 123 -1.41 -2.13 17.12
C ASP A 123 -0.89 -1.75 15.71
N ALA A 124 0.28 -1.13 15.71
CA ALA A 124 0.96 -0.61 14.54
C ALA A 124 2.47 -0.86 14.68
N THR A 125 3.25 -0.61 13.64
CA THR A 125 4.70 -0.70 13.73
C THR A 125 5.25 0.59 14.32
N ALA A 126 6.00 0.49 15.44
CA ALA A 126 6.74 1.63 15.97
C ALA A 126 7.76 2.12 14.96
N THR A 127 7.90 3.44 14.84
CA THR A 127 8.81 4.05 13.85
C THR A 127 9.31 5.41 14.34
N SER A 128 10.07 6.11 13.52
CA SER A 128 10.61 7.42 13.89
C SER A 128 11.35 7.33 15.23
N PHE A 129 11.21 8.32 16.07
CA PHE A 129 11.85 8.38 17.40
C PHE A 129 11.45 7.23 18.34
N SER A 130 10.26 6.64 18.16
CA SER A 130 9.81 5.52 19.00
C SER A 130 10.53 4.20 18.70
N ALA A 131 11.06 4.03 17.49
CA ALA A 131 11.84 2.85 17.13
C ALA A 131 13.29 2.91 17.61
N TYR A 132 13.77 4.05 18.09
CA TYR A 132 15.16 4.19 18.53
C TYR A 132 15.46 3.40 19.81
N ALA A 133 14.45 3.07 20.60
CA ALA A 133 14.61 2.20 21.77
C ALA A 133 15.12 0.81 21.37
N ASP A 134 14.71 0.28 20.20
CA ASP A 134 15.19 -1.01 19.68
C ASP A 134 16.69 -0.99 19.33
N TYR A 135 17.27 0.20 19.21
CA TYR A 135 18.69 0.44 18.95
C TYR A 135 19.46 0.94 20.20
N GLY A 136 18.83 0.83 21.39
CA GLY A 136 19.44 1.24 22.66
C GLY A 136 19.47 2.75 22.89
N ILE A 137 18.69 3.53 22.14
CA ILE A 137 18.58 4.98 22.31
C ILE A 137 17.23 5.29 22.96
N GLU A 138 17.22 5.57 24.27
CA GLU A 138 16.04 5.96 24.99
C GLU A 138 15.80 7.47 24.89
N LEU A 139 14.64 7.83 24.35
CA LEU A 139 14.17 9.22 24.23
C LEU A 139 12.95 9.40 25.12
N GLY A 140 12.92 10.47 25.91
CA GLY A 140 11.77 10.84 26.74
C GLY A 140 10.61 11.39 25.91
N LEU A 141 9.96 10.52 25.14
CA LEU A 141 8.88 10.91 24.25
C LEU A 141 7.56 11.06 25.01
N ARG A 142 6.81 12.13 24.71
CA ARG A 142 5.42 12.29 25.17
C ARG A 142 4.47 11.46 24.32
N ASP A 143 4.67 11.44 23.01
CA ASP A 143 3.87 10.74 22.03
C ASP A 143 4.71 9.65 21.37
N ASN A 144 4.09 8.52 21.06
CA ASN A 144 4.73 7.45 20.31
C ASN A 144 4.40 7.58 18.82
N TYR A 145 5.36 7.24 17.97
CA TYR A 145 5.28 7.33 16.53
C TYR A 145 5.07 5.95 15.91
N TYR A 146 4.10 5.84 15.02
CA TYR A 146 3.68 4.60 14.41
C TYR A 146 3.50 4.72 12.90
N THR A 147 3.59 3.59 12.23
CA THR A 147 3.22 3.47 10.81
C THR A 147 2.26 2.30 10.57
N LEU A 148 1.39 2.47 9.58
CA LEU A 148 0.48 1.46 9.06
C LEU A 148 0.60 1.41 7.52
N PRO A 149 0.42 0.22 6.89
CA PRO A 149 0.15 -1.07 7.50
C PRO A 149 1.35 -1.60 8.31
N LYS A 150 1.04 -2.49 9.28
CA LYS A 150 2.06 -3.11 10.13
C LYS A 150 3.01 -3.96 9.30
N ARG A 151 4.31 -3.67 9.37
CA ARG A 151 5.39 -4.37 8.66
C ARG A 151 6.74 -4.10 9.31
N GLU A 152 7.73 -4.91 8.99
CA GLU A 152 9.12 -4.59 9.34
C GLU A 152 9.61 -3.39 8.54
N LEU A 153 10.36 -2.52 9.20
CA LEU A 153 10.94 -1.31 8.62
C LEU A 153 12.45 -1.44 8.54
N SER A 154 13.02 -0.92 7.47
CA SER A 154 14.47 -0.71 7.39
C SER A 154 14.89 0.50 8.23
N ILE A 155 16.18 0.54 8.63
CA ILE A 155 16.76 1.69 9.33
C ILE A 155 16.58 2.99 8.53
N GLN A 156 16.70 2.92 7.22
CA GLN A 156 16.54 4.06 6.33
C GLN A 156 15.10 4.62 6.38
N GLU A 157 14.09 3.74 6.41
CA GLU A 157 12.69 4.15 6.54
C GLU A 157 12.42 4.78 7.90
N ILE A 158 12.93 4.20 8.99
CA ILE A 158 12.82 4.76 10.33
C ILE A 158 13.43 6.16 10.38
N PHE A 159 14.61 6.34 9.77
CA PHE A 159 15.27 7.63 9.71
C PHE A 159 14.49 8.66 8.91
N ILE A 160 13.95 8.29 7.74
CA ILE A 160 13.08 9.17 6.93
C ILE A 160 11.85 9.59 7.73
N HIS A 161 11.21 8.65 8.42
CA HIS A 161 10.06 8.94 9.31
C HIS A 161 10.46 9.90 10.44
N SER A 162 11.70 9.83 10.94
CA SER A 162 12.18 10.74 11.97
C SER A 162 12.36 12.17 11.44
N LEU A 163 12.85 12.31 10.22
CA LEU A 163 12.96 13.63 9.57
C LEU A 163 11.59 14.26 9.36
N ASP A 164 10.62 13.49 8.89
CA ASP A 164 9.25 13.97 8.70
C ASP A 164 8.58 14.33 10.04
N SER A 165 8.86 13.58 11.10
CA SER A 165 8.34 13.86 12.45
C SER A 165 9.00 15.08 13.11
N ALA A 166 10.29 15.34 12.83
CA ALA A 166 11.02 16.47 13.38
C ALA A 166 10.48 17.82 12.91
N GLY A 167 9.94 17.88 11.68
CA GLY A 167 9.29 19.07 11.15
C GLY A 167 8.08 19.54 11.99
N GLU A 168 7.43 18.61 12.68
CA GLU A 168 6.28 18.90 13.58
C GLU A 168 6.68 19.35 15.00
N LEU A 169 7.95 19.09 15.40
CA LEU A 169 8.45 19.50 16.73
C LEU A 169 8.86 20.98 16.79
N SER A 170 8.91 21.65 15.65
CA SER A 170 9.39 23.04 15.51
C SER A 170 8.27 24.09 15.40
N GLY A 171 7.01 23.70 15.58
CA GLY A 171 5.83 24.55 15.47
C GLY A 171 5.20 24.96 16.80
#